data_2054575b0456af790e26e8c52cc78131
#
_entry.id   2054575b0456af790e26e8c52cc78131
#
_cell.length_a   1.000
_cell.length_b   1.000
_cell.length_c   1.000
_cell.angle_alpha   90.00
_cell.angle_beta   90.00
_cell.angle_gamma   90.00
#
_symmetry.space_group_name_H-M   'P 1'
#
loop_
_entity.id
_entity.type
_entity.pdbx_description
1 polymer ?
#
loop_
_entity_poly.entity_id
_entity_poly.type
_entity_poly.pdbx_seq_one_letter_code
_entity_poly.pdbx_strand_id
1 'polypeptide(L)' 'MKITVDLDKCEAHGDCVVAAPELFDLGEDDDVVRVLDDEPGEQLRDKAEMAVRLCPVSAIAIAD' A
#
# COMPACT_ATOMS: atom_id res chain seq x y z
N MET A 1 2.78 -7.43 -11.83
CA MET A 1 2.84 -7.21 -10.36
C MET A 1 1.44 -6.91 -9.86
N LYS A 2 1.05 -7.55 -8.78
CA LYS A 2 -0.26 -7.29 -8.16
C LYS A 2 -0.08 -6.99 -6.68
N ILE A 3 -0.71 -5.92 -6.22
CA ILE A 3 -0.64 -5.48 -4.83
C ILE A 3 -1.91 -5.92 -4.11
N THR A 4 -1.73 -6.53 -2.95
CA THR A 4 -2.84 -6.91 -2.08
C THR A 4 -2.64 -6.30 -0.71
N VAL A 5 -3.73 -5.92 -0.06
CA VAL A 5 -3.71 -5.38 1.29
C VAL A 5 -4.62 -6.24 2.16
N ASP A 6 -4.08 -6.71 3.28
CA ASP A 6 -4.86 -7.42 4.28
C ASP A 6 -5.54 -6.38 5.17
N LEU A 7 -6.81 -6.14 4.91
CA LEU A 7 -7.55 -5.09 5.61
C LEU A 7 -7.73 -5.40 7.10
N ASP A 8 -7.64 -6.66 7.48
CA ASP A 8 -7.71 -7.04 8.89
C ASP A 8 -6.46 -6.67 9.67
N LYS A 9 -5.32 -6.60 8.98
CA LYS A 9 -4.04 -6.22 9.59
C LYS A 9 -3.74 -4.73 9.47
N CYS A 10 -4.32 -4.06 8.47
CA CYS A 10 -4.03 -2.64 8.22
C CYS A 10 -4.54 -1.79 9.38
N GLU A 11 -3.66 -0.98 9.96
CA GLU A 11 -3.99 -0.08 11.06
C GLU A 11 -3.99 1.40 10.62
N ALA A 12 -4.01 1.64 9.32
CA ALA A 12 -4.10 2.98 8.75
C ALA A 12 -3.01 3.93 9.25
N HIS A 13 -1.77 3.42 9.35
CA HIS A 13 -0.63 4.23 9.77
C HIS A 13 -0.22 5.29 8.75
N GLY A 14 -0.58 5.10 7.48
CA GLY A 14 -0.29 6.06 6.43
C GLY A 14 1.12 5.98 5.85
N ASP A 15 1.98 5.10 6.34
CA ASP A 15 3.35 4.97 5.84
C ASP A 15 3.38 4.56 4.37
N CYS A 16 2.45 3.70 3.95
CA CYS A 16 2.37 3.28 2.55
C CYS A 16 1.95 4.43 1.63
N VAL A 17 1.12 5.34 2.11
CA VAL A 17 0.73 6.53 1.35
C VAL A 17 1.93 7.46 1.17
N VAL A 18 2.75 7.60 2.20
CA VAL A 18 3.98 8.41 2.11
C VAL A 18 4.95 7.79 1.10
N ALA A 19 5.09 6.47 1.12
CA ALA A 19 6.01 5.77 0.23
C ALA A 19 5.51 5.76 -1.22
N ALA A 20 4.22 5.57 -1.42
CA ALA A 20 3.63 5.40 -2.75
C ALA A 20 2.27 6.08 -2.86
N PRO A 21 2.25 7.43 -2.91
CA PRO A 21 0.98 8.16 -3.01
C PRO A 21 0.22 7.88 -4.31
N GLU A 22 0.91 7.40 -5.34
CA GLU A 22 0.27 7.01 -6.60
C GLU A 22 -0.51 5.70 -6.47
N LEU A 23 -0.19 4.88 -5.50
CA LEU A 23 -0.76 3.55 -5.34
C LEU A 23 -1.76 3.46 -4.18
N PHE A 24 -1.63 4.31 -3.19
CA PHE A 24 -2.43 4.25 -1.97
C PHE A 24 -2.94 5.61 -1.56
N ASP A 25 -4.12 5.62 -0.94
CA ASP A 25 -4.68 6.83 -0.38
C ASP A 25 -5.33 6.50 0.97
N LEU A 26 -5.38 7.48 1.84
CA LEU A 26 -5.99 7.33 3.17
C LEU A 26 -6.74 8.60 3.51
N GLY A 27 -8.06 8.53 3.54
CA GLY A 27 -8.90 9.65 3.94
C GLY A 27 -8.92 9.80 5.46
N GLU A 28 -9.35 10.97 5.93
CA GLU A 28 -9.41 11.27 7.37
C GLU A 28 -10.34 10.31 8.12
N ASP A 29 -11.40 9.85 7.45
CA ASP A 29 -12.38 8.96 8.05
C ASP A 29 -12.13 7.49 7.75
N ASP A 30 -11.04 7.17 7.05
CA ASP A 30 -10.74 5.80 6.66
C ASP A 30 -10.00 5.06 7.78
N ASP A 31 -10.46 3.86 8.09
CA ASP A 31 -9.81 2.98 9.06
C ASP A 31 -8.72 2.13 8.42
N VAL A 32 -8.73 2.00 7.10
CA VAL A 32 -7.76 1.22 6.33
C VAL A 32 -7.39 2.00 5.07
N VAL A 33 -6.22 1.68 4.53
CA VAL A 33 -5.75 2.32 3.31
C VAL A 33 -6.57 1.87 2.10
N ARG A 34 -6.70 2.75 1.10
CA ARG A 34 -7.31 2.44 -0.18
C ARG A 34 -6.24 2.16 -1.20
N VAL A 35 -6.40 1.12 -1.98
CA VAL A 35 -5.51 0.82 -3.10
C VAL A 35 -6.05 1.51 -4.35
N LEU A 36 -5.29 2.48 -4.87
CA LEU A 36 -5.68 3.23 -6.06
C LEU A 36 -5.37 2.46 -7.35
N ASP A 37 -4.29 1.68 -7.34
CA ASP A 37 -3.88 0.87 -8.49
C ASP A 37 -3.25 -0.43 -7.97
N ASP A 38 -3.97 -1.54 -8.12
CA ASP A 38 -3.49 -2.83 -7.63
C ASP A 38 -2.59 -3.57 -8.62
N GLU A 39 -2.47 -3.07 -9.84
CA GLU A 39 -1.61 -3.65 -10.88
C GLU A 39 -0.77 -2.57 -11.56
N PRO A 40 0.08 -1.85 -10.80
CA PRO A 40 0.87 -0.76 -11.37
C PRO A 40 1.95 -1.28 -12.33
N GLY A 41 2.43 -0.38 -13.18
CA GLY A 41 3.53 -0.71 -14.08
C GLY A 41 4.85 -0.86 -13.32
N GLU A 42 5.85 -1.43 -13.98
CA GLU A 42 7.16 -1.69 -13.38
C GLU A 42 7.85 -0.41 -12.90
N GLN A 43 7.54 0.74 -13.48
CA GLN A 43 8.13 2.00 -13.05
C GLN A 43 7.74 2.36 -11.61
N LEU A 44 6.69 1.75 -11.07
CA LEU A 44 6.26 1.97 -9.69
C LEU A 44 6.67 0.86 -8.73
N ARG A 45 7.40 -0.14 -9.22
CA ARG A 45 7.81 -1.29 -8.40
C ARG A 45 8.60 -0.85 -7.15
N ASP A 46 9.56 0.05 -7.30
CA ASP A 46 10.37 0.51 -6.17
C ASP A 46 9.51 1.16 -5.09
N LYS A 47 8.52 1.94 -5.49
CA LYS A 47 7.60 2.57 -4.55
C LYS A 47 6.70 1.55 -3.87
N ALA A 48 6.21 0.56 -4.63
CA ALA A 48 5.39 -0.51 -4.08
C ALA A 48 6.17 -1.33 -3.04
N GLU A 49 7.42 -1.67 -3.33
CA GLU A 49 8.27 -2.40 -2.40
C GLU A 49 8.56 -1.58 -1.14
N MET A 50 8.76 -0.28 -1.30
CA MET A 50 8.95 0.61 -0.15
C MET A 50 7.72 0.61 0.75
N ALA A 51 6.53 0.63 0.16
CA ALA A 51 5.28 0.59 0.93
C ALA A 51 5.17 -0.71 1.73
N VAL A 52 5.57 -1.84 1.13
CA VAL A 52 5.58 -3.13 1.83
C VAL A 52 6.51 -3.09 3.05
N ARG A 53 7.70 -2.51 2.88
CA ARG A 53 8.68 -2.41 3.96
C ARG A 53 8.23 -1.49 5.09
N LEU A 54 7.56 -0.39 4.73
CA LEU A 54 7.15 0.60 5.72
C LEU A 54 5.88 0.24 6.46
N CYS A 55 5.12 -0.74 5.98
CA CYS A 55 3.91 -1.18 6.68
C CYS A 55 4.30 -1.90 7.97
N PRO A 56 4.03 -1.31 9.16
CA PRO A 56 4.51 -1.88 10.43
C PRO A 56 3.81 -3.19 10.80
N VAL A 57 2.67 -3.46 10.20
CA VAL A 57 1.89 -4.68 10.49
C VAL A 57 1.93 -5.69 9.34
N SER A 58 2.75 -5.44 8.33
CA SER A 58 2.93 -6.32 7.17
C SER A 58 1.61 -6.66 6.46
N ALA A 59 0.74 -5.66 6.35
CA ALA A 59 -0.58 -5.84 5.73
C ALA A 59 -0.51 -5.83 4.19
N ILE A 60 0.59 -5.38 3.61
CA ILE A 60 0.74 -5.20 2.16
C ILE A 60 1.64 -6.28 1.59
N ALA A 61 1.22 -6.89 0.49
CA ALA A 61 2.00 -7.89 -0.21
C ALA A 61 2.00 -7.61 -1.72
N ILE A 62 3.08 -8.01 -2.38
CA ILE A 62 3.22 -7.91 -3.82
C ILE A 62 3.39 -9.31 -4.38
N ALA A 63 2.60 -9.64 -5.42
CA ALA A 63 2.72 -10.89 -6.15
C ALA A 63 3.02 -10.58 -7.62
N ASP A 64 3.92 -11.32 -8.20
CA ASP A 64 4.24 -11.21 -9.64
C ASP A 64 3.44 -12.19 -10.48
#